data_8150993db685e25a8e4dc7c15a7a35ca
#
_entry.id   8150993db685e25a8e4dc7c15a7a35ca
#
_cell.length_a   1.000
_cell.length_b   1.000
_cell.length_c   1.000
_cell.angle_alpha   90.00
_cell.angle_beta   90.00
_cell.angle_gamma   90.00
#
_symmetry.space_group_name_H-M   'P 1'
#
loop_
_entity.id
_entity.type
_entity.pdbx_description
1 polymer ?
#
loop_
_entity_poly.entity_id
_entity_poly.type
_entity_poly.pdbx_seq_one_letter_code
_entity_poly.pdbx_strand_id
1 'polypeptide(L)'
;MVRRKKNKCWKTYIPKKQKGTSITERPKSIDSKEEFGHWEGDLVTGPRDGQKGAYLTLLERKTRFYLMLPIPRKSSKHVYIMINRLNRFYGDSFSNIFRSITFDNGSEFARWKDIEIKPGTRKQRTKMYFGRPYHSCVRAANENCNGLVRYFIKKGTDINTISS
;
A
#
# COMPACT_ATOMS: atom_id res chain seq x y z
N MET A 1 -37.47 -27.11 -22.25
CA MET A 1 -37.35 -25.99 -21.28
C MET A 1 -36.02 -25.27 -21.56
N VAL A 2 -36.03 -24.12 -22.25
CA VAL A 2 -34.83 -23.43 -22.72
C VAL A 2 -34.37 -22.47 -21.61
N ARG A 3 -33.16 -22.69 -21.06
CA ARG A 3 -32.54 -21.79 -20.09
C ARG A 3 -32.15 -20.46 -20.75
N ARG A 4 -32.89 -19.38 -20.48
CA ARG A 4 -32.51 -18.01 -20.85
C ARG A 4 -31.15 -17.66 -20.23
N LYS A 5 -30.12 -17.46 -21.07
CA LYS A 5 -28.83 -16.84 -20.63
C LYS A 5 -29.14 -15.41 -20.15
N LYS A 6 -28.87 -15.13 -18.84
CA LYS A 6 -28.91 -13.78 -18.32
C LYS A 6 -27.87 -12.94 -19.06
N ASN A 7 -28.32 -11.92 -19.78
CA ASN A 7 -27.45 -10.92 -20.38
C ASN A 7 -26.56 -10.31 -19.28
N LYS A 8 -25.24 -10.54 -19.34
CA LYS A 8 -24.26 -9.80 -18.54
C LYS A 8 -24.35 -8.33 -18.98
N CYS A 9 -24.96 -7.50 -18.14
CA CYS A 9 -24.87 -6.06 -18.30
C CYS A 9 -23.37 -5.69 -18.23
N TRP A 10 -22.82 -5.19 -19.33
CA TRP A 10 -21.46 -4.64 -19.39
C TRP A 10 -21.48 -3.35 -18.56
N LYS A 11 -21.01 -3.43 -17.32
CA LYS A 11 -20.81 -2.22 -16.51
C LYS A 11 -19.82 -1.34 -17.27
N THR A 12 -20.27 -0.18 -17.68
CA THR A 12 -19.44 0.83 -18.33
C THR A 12 -18.20 1.05 -17.44
N TYR A 13 -17.02 0.78 -18.00
CA TYR A 13 -15.75 0.95 -17.29
C TYR A 13 -15.51 2.43 -17.07
N ILE A 14 -15.63 2.90 -15.84
CA ILE A 14 -15.22 4.24 -15.43
C ILE A 14 -13.77 4.13 -14.97
N PRO A 15 -12.80 4.72 -15.70
CA PRO A 15 -11.41 4.68 -15.28
C PRO A 15 -11.25 5.34 -13.91
N LYS A 16 -10.64 4.63 -12.96
CA LYS A 16 -10.33 5.19 -11.66
C LYS A 16 -9.39 6.39 -11.84
N LYS A 17 -9.77 7.54 -11.29
CA LYS A 17 -8.93 8.73 -11.29
C LYS A 17 -7.58 8.41 -10.64
N GLN A 18 -6.47 8.82 -11.29
CA GLN A 18 -5.11 8.72 -10.74
C GLN A 18 -5.02 9.46 -9.41
N LYS A 19 -4.47 8.83 -8.39
CA LYS A 19 -4.13 9.49 -7.12
C LYS A 19 -2.71 10.04 -7.18
N GLY A 20 -2.49 11.17 -6.57
CA GLY A 20 -1.17 11.75 -6.36
C GLY A 20 -0.25 11.73 -7.57
N THR A 21 1.05 11.63 -7.34
CA THR A 21 2.09 11.57 -8.36
C THR A 21 2.10 10.19 -9.02
N SER A 22 2.07 10.15 -10.35
CA SER A 22 2.12 8.89 -11.09
C SER A 22 3.50 8.23 -10.93
N ILE A 23 3.51 6.90 -10.95
CA ILE A 23 4.78 6.13 -10.99
C ILE A 23 5.62 6.47 -12.22
N THR A 24 5.00 6.95 -13.29
CA THR A 24 5.74 7.39 -14.49
C THR A 24 6.53 8.67 -14.30
N GLU A 25 6.19 9.44 -13.27
CA GLU A 25 6.90 10.66 -12.89
C GLU A 25 8.01 10.36 -11.85
N ARG A 26 8.13 9.09 -11.43
CA ARG A 26 9.15 8.66 -10.49
C ARG A 26 10.52 8.72 -11.15
N PRO A 27 11.56 9.31 -10.51
CA PRO A 27 12.92 9.34 -11.02
C PRO A 27 13.46 7.94 -11.32
N LYS A 28 14.16 7.79 -12.46
CA LYS A 28 14.75 6.50 -12.87
C LYS A 28 15.78 5.97 -11.87
N SER A 29 16.46 6.85 -11.12
CA SER A 29 17.37 6.47 -10.04
C SER A 29 16.71 5.62 -8.96
N ILE A 30 15.40 5.80 -8.72
CA ILE A 30 14.63 4.94 -7.81
C ILE A 30 14.41 3.55 -8.42
N ASP A 31 14.35 3.46 -9.74
CA ASP A 31 14.11 2.18 -10.42
C ASP A 31 15.34 1.28 -10.43
N SER A 32 16.57 1.82 -10.37
CA SER A 32 17.81 1.05 -10.25
C SER A 32 17.92 0.25 -8.94
N LYS A 33 17.16 0.64 -7.90
CA LYS A 33 17.17 0.02 -6.56
C LYS A 33 18.54 0.11 -5.84
N GLU A 34 19.37 1.05 -6.22
CA GLU A 34 20.70 1.23 -5.64
C GLU A 34 20.66 2.12 -4.38
N GLU A 35 19.65 2.95 -4.27
CA GLU A 35 19.48 3.88 -3.16
C GLU A 35 18.51 3.32 -2.12
N PHE A 36 18.90 3.42 -0.83
CA PHE A 36 18.06 3.06 0.31
C PHE A 36 16.98 4.13 0.55
N GLY A 37 15.83 3.66 1.08
CA GLY A 37 14.75 4.55 1.51
C GLY A 37 13.57 4.62 0.54
N HIS A 38 13.56 3.78 -0.49
CA HIS A 38 12.47 3.68 -1.46
C HIS A 38 11.67 2.40 -1.24
N TRP A 39 10.39 2.55 -0.91
CA TRP A 39 9.53 1.45 -0.47
C TRP A 39 8.40 1.16 -1.46
N GLU A 40 8.01 -0.09 -1.51
CA GLU A 40 6.76 -0.55 -2.13
C GLU A 40 5.78 -0.93 -1.04
N GLY A 41 4.59 -0.32 -1.05
CA GLY A 41 3.57 -0.57 -0.04
C GLY A 41 2.35 -1.28 -0.60
N ASP A 42 1.75 -2.18 0.20
CA ASP A 42 0.52 -2.89 -0.12
C ASP A 42 -0.27 -3.22 1.16
N LEU A 43 -1.46 -3.76 1.02
CA LEU A 43 -2.25 -4.28 2.13
C LEU A 43 -2.53 -5.77 1.96
N VAL A 44 -2.09 -6.56 2.94
CA VAL A 44 -2.52 -7.95 3.10
C VAL A 44 -3.75 -7.95 4.00
N THR A 45 -4.92 -8.22 3.41
CA THR A 45 -6.20 -8.17 4.12
C THR A 45 -6.59 -9.55 4.65
N GLY A 46 -7.31 -9.57 5.76
CA GLY A 46 -8.05 -10.73 6.26
C GLY A 46 -9.22 -11.12 5.35
N PRO A 47 -10.41 -11.39 5.90
CA PRO A 47 -11.62 -11.66 5.13
C PRO A 47 -12.00 -10.51 4.19
N ARG A 48 -12.84 -10.79 3.19
CA ARG A 48 -13.24 -9.83 2.15
C ARG A 48 -14.04 -8.63 2.67
N ASP A 49 -14.69 -8.75 3.81
CA ASP A 49 -15.48 -7.68 4.43
C ASP A 49 -14.61 -6.51 4.96
N GLY A 50 -13.28 -6.69 5.05
CA GLY A 50 -12.35 -5.67 5.51
C GLY A 50 -12.49 -5.28 6.98
N GLN A 51 -13.38 -5.95 7.73
CA GLN A 51 -13.67 -5.64 9.14
C GLN A 51 -12.65 -6.26 10.11
N LYS A 52 -11.95 -7.28 9.68
CA LYS A 52 -11.13 -8.16 10.52
C LYS A 52 -9.63 -7.91 10.37
N GLY A 53 -9.25 -6.65 10.30
CA GLY A 53 -7.86 -6.23 10.25
C GLY A 53 -7.19 -6.40 8.90
N ALA A 54 -6.02 -5.80 8.80
CA ALA A 54 -5.11 -5.93 7.67
C ALA A 54 -3.67 -5.70 8.14
N TYR A 55 -2.69 -6.14 7.36
CA TYR A 55 -1.31 -5.70 7.51
C TYR A 55 -1.00 -4.67 6.43
N LEU A 56 -0.51 -3.49 6.85
CA LEU A 56 0.21 -2.60 5.96
C LEU A 56 1.61 -3.20 5.78
N THR A 57 1.92 -3.57 4.56
CA THR A 57 3.22 -4.13 4.21
C THR A 57 4.05 -3.10 3.47
N LEU A 58 5.32 -2.99 3.84
CA LEU A 58 6.28 -2.09 3.23
C LEU A 58 7.54 -2.89 2.92
N LEU A 59 7.90 -2.98 1.63
CA LEU A 59 9.11 -3.62 1.14
C LEU A 59 10.12 -2.56 0.70
N GLU A 60 11.28 -2.52 1.36
CA GLU A 60 12.39 -1.66 0.94
C GLU A 60 13.05 -2.24 -0.32
N ARG A 61 13.26 -1.39 -1.35
CA ARG A 61 13.58 -1.86 -2.70
C ARG A 61 15.01 -2.35 -2.86
N LYS A 62 15.97 -1.74 -2.16
CA LYS A 62 17.40 -2.10 -2.20
C LYS A 62 17.71 -3.33 -1.37
N THR A 63 17.36 -3.27 -0.10
CA THR A 63 17.72 -4.28 0.91
C THR A 63 16.78 -5.47 0.96
N ARG A 64 15.58 -5.32 0.37
CA ARG A 64 14.46 -6.27 0.48
C ARG A 64 13.94 -6.41 1.90
N PHE A 65 14.29 -5.48 2.79
CA PHE A 65 13.74 -5.45 4.13
C PHE A 65 12.22 -5.27 4.08
N TYR A 66 11.51 -6.14 4.79
CA TYR A 66 10.06 -6.22 4.73
C TYR A 66 9.44 -5.95 6.09
N LEU A 67 8.58 -4.94 6.16
CA LEU A 67 7.82 -4.58 7.35
C LEU A 67 6.37 -5.04 7.20
N MET A 68 5.84 -5.66 8.26
CA MET A 68 4.42 -5.98 8.41
C MET A 68 3.86 -5.24 9.62
N LEU A 69 2.92 -4.37 9.39
CA LEU A 69 2.36 -3.47 10.39
C LEU A 69 0.86 -3.72 10.54
N PRO A 70 0.39 -4.25 11.68
CA PRO A 70 -1.02 -4.55 11.86
C PRO A 70 -1.84 -3.26 11.91
N ILE A 71 -2.95 -3.23 11.17
CA ILE A 71 -3.95 -2.18 11.21
C ILE A 71 -5.34 -2.79 11.46
N PRO A 72 -6.16 -2.16 12.32
CA PRO A 72 -7.45 -2.74 12.73
C PRO A 72 -8.45 -2.93 11.58
N ARG A 73 -8.37 -2.08 10.55
CA ARG A 73 -9.25 -2.13 9.38
C ARG A 73 -8.54 -1.63 8.13
N LYS A 74 -8.91 -2.17 6.96
CA LYS A 74 -8.50 -1.67 5.66
C LYS A 74 -9.15 -0.30 5.39
N SER A 75 -8.52 0.78 5.82
CA SER A 75 -8.99 2.16 5.57
C SER A 75 -7.86 3.17 5.50
N SER A 76 -8.09 4.26 4.79
CA SER A 76 -7.11 5.34 4.65
C SER A 76 -6.76 6.02 5.99
N LYS A 77 -7.69 6.05 6.94
CA LYS A 77 -7.46 6.53 8.30
C LYS A 77 -6.41 5.67 9.02
N HIS A 78 -6.55 4.34 8.97
CA HIS A 78 -5.63 3.45 9.69
C HIS A 78 -4.25 3.38 9.03
N VAL A 79 -4.17 3.44 7.70
CA VAL A 79 -2.88 3.59 7.00
C VAL A 79 -2.19 4.89 7.44
N TYR A 80 -2.89 6.01 7.44
CA TYR A 80 -2.36 7.29 7.92
C TYR A 80 -1.86 7.22 9.37
N ILE A 81 -2.67 6.63 10.28
CA ILE A 81 -2.28 6.45 11.69
C ILE A 81 -1.01 5.61 11.81
N MET A 82 -0.90 4.52 11.05
CA MET A 82 0.26 3.64 11.10
C MET A 82 1.53 4.33 10.58
N ILE A 83 1.46 5.06 9.48
CA ILE A 83 2.60 5.85 8.98
C ILE A 83 3.01 6.93 10.00
N ASN A 84 2.06 7.53 10.70
CA ASN A 84 2.37 8.49 11.77
C ASN A 84 3.01 7.82 13.00
N ARG A 85 2.68 6.56 13.30
CA ARG A 85 3.39 5.78 14.34
C ARG A 85 4.85 5.56 13.95
N LEU A 86 5.12 5.18 12.70
CA LEU A 86 6.48 5.08 12.17
C LEU A 86 7.22 6.42 12.25
N ASN A 87 6.55 7.52 11.85
CA ASN A 87 7.17 8.85 11.94
C ASN A 87 7.51 9.25 13.38
N ARG A 88 6.67 8.91 14.36
CA ARG A 88 6.99 9.16 15.77
C ARG A 88 8.12 8.29 16.27
N PHE A 89 8.16 7.03 15.86
CA PHE A 89 9.19 6.07 16.26
C PHE A 89 10.58 6.46 15.73
N TYR A 90 10.67 6.86 14.46
CA TYR A 90 11.94 7.22 13.83
C TYR A 90 12.31 8.71 13.96
N GLY A 91 11.39 9.55 14.43
CA GLY A 91 11.63 10.98 14.62
C GLY A 91 12.11 11.67 13.34
N ASP A 92 13.20 12.42 13.45
CA ASP A 92 13.77 13.16 12.32
C ASP A 92 14.43 12.25 11.26
N SER A 93 14.79 11.02 11.63
CA SER A 93 15.31 10.02 10.68
C SER A 93 14.26 9.48 9.73
N PHE A 94 12.97 9.69 10.01
CA PHE A 94 11.87 9.17 9.18
C PHE A 94 12.02 9.54 7.70
N SER A 95 12.36 10.79 7.40
CA SER A 95 12.49 11.27 6.02
C SER A 95 13.67 10.62 5.26
N ASN A 96 14.70 10.18 5.96
CA ASN A 96 15.83 9.47 5.37
C ASN A 96 15.52 7.99 5.13
N ILE A 97 14.74 7.39 6.04
CA ILE A 97 14.34 5.98 5.97
C ILE A 97 13.21 5.78 4.96
N PHE A 98 12.22 6.68 4.93
CA PHE A 98 11.06 6.63 4.06
C PHE A 98 11.06 7.79 3.06
N ARG A 99 12.07 7.86 2.20
CA ARG A 99 12.21 8.91 1.17
C ARG A 99 11.05 8.90 0.19
N SER A 100 10.66 7.72 -0.26
CA SER A 100 9.44 7.54 -1.04
C SER A 100 8.75 6.21 -0.78
N ILE A 101 7.43 6.21 -0.97
CA ILE A 101 6.62 5.00 -0.88
C ILE A 101 5.75 4.92 -2.14
N THR A 102 5.80 3.77 -2.82
CA THR A 102 4.98 3.51 -4.00
C THR A 102 3.82 2.59 -3.63
N PHE A 103 2.60 3.03 -3.88
CA PHE A 103 1.38 2.25 -3.65
C PHE A 103 0.63 1.98 -4.96
N ASP A 104 -0.36 1.11 -4.87
CA ASP A 104 -1.39 1.03 -5.90
C ASP A 104 -2.40 2.19 -5.79
N ASN A 105 -3.34 2.24 -6.74
CA ASN A 105 -4.38 3.27 -6.74
C ASN A 105 -5.61 2.89 -5.87
N GLY A 106 -5.41 2.11 -4.80
CA GLY A 106 -6.44 1.65 -3.87
C GLY A 106 -7.05 2.78 -3.03
N SER A 107 -8.34 2.65 -2.65
CA SER A 107 -9.05 3.65 -1.84
C SER A 107 -8.43 3.85 -0.45
N GLU A 108 -7.75 2.84 0.07
CA GLU A 108 -7.04 2.84 1.34
C GLU A 108 -5.87 3.83 1.40
N PHE A 109 -5.42 4.34 0.26
CA PHE A 109 -4.36 5.33 0.17
C PHE A 109 -4.88 6.74 -0.18
N ALA A 110 -6.17 6.99 0.01
CA ALA A 110 -6.80 8.28 -0.33
C ALA A 110 -6.23 9.47 0.47
N ARG A 111 -5.70 9.23 1.66
CA ARG A 111 -5.08 10.27 2.52
C ARG A 111 -3.60 10.50 2.22
N TRP A 112 -3.15 10.24 1.00
CA TRP A 112 -1.75 10.35 0.61
C TRP A 112 -1.15 11.75 0.85
N LYS A 113 -1.92 12.83 0.64
CA LYS A 113 -1.47 14.21 0.91
C LYS A 113 -1.10 14.39 2.38
N ASP A 114 -1.91 13.86 3.28
CA ASP A 114 -1.65 13.92 4.73
C ASP A 114 -0.43 13.08 5.11
N ILE A 115 -0.15 12.00 4.36
CA ILE A 115 1.02 11.15 4.58
C ILE A 115 2.30 11.84 4.10
N GLU A 116 2.28 12.54 2.98
CA GLU A 116 3.46 13.24 2.46
C GLU A 116 3.95 14.36 3.39
N ILE A 117 3.05 14.96 4.17
CA ILE A 117 3.37 16.12 5.03
C ILE A 117 3.57 15.67 6.48
N LYS A 118 4.60 16.21 7.15
CA LYS A 118 4.83 16.00 8.58
C LYS A 118 3.68 16.63 9.37
N PRO A 119 3.00 15.89 10.27
CA PRO A 119 1.89 16.41 11.06
C PRO A 119 2.26 17.71 11.81
N GLY A 120 1.36 18.68 11.78
CA GLY A 120 1.57 19.99 12.43
C GLY A 120 2.51 20.94 11.70
N THR A 121 2.98 20.59 10.51
CA THR A 121 3.88 21.42 9.70
C THR A 121 3.45 21.44 8.23
N ARG A 122 4.14 22.25 7.42
CA ARG A 122 4.02 22.22 5.94
C ARG A 122 5.21 21.48 5.28
N LYS A 123 6.10 20.88 6.08
CA LYS A 123 7.31 20.23 5.59
C LYS A 123 6.97 18.84 5.02
N GLN A 124 7.41 18.58 3.81
CA GLN A 124 7.32 17.25 3.20
C GLN A 124 8.26 16.27 3.94
N ARG A 125 7.75 15.09 4.29
CA ARG A 125 8.52 14.04 4.98
C ARG A 125 8.78 12.79 4.14
N THR A 126 7.97 12.56 3.14
CA THR A 126 8.09 11.44 2.19
C THR A 126 7.44 11.81 0.87
N LYS A 127 7.75 11.09 -0.21
CA LYS A 127 7.08 11.26 -1.51
C LYS A 127 6.28 10.02 -1.82
N MET A 128 5.02 10.19 -2.22
CA MET A 128 4.16 9.07 -2.59
C MET A 128 3.99 8.98 -4.10
N TYR A 129 4.25 7.79 -4.63
CA TYR A 129 3.99 7.45 -6.02
C TYR A 129 2.87 6.43 -6.13
N PHE A 130 2.11 6.50 -7.21
CA PHE A 130 0.98 5.60 -7.46
C PHE A 130 1.13 4.86 -8.78
N GLY A 131 0.99 3.53 -8.71
CA GLY A 131 0.92 2.69 -9.89
C GLY A 131 -0.25 3.08 -10.79
N ARG A 132 -0.09 2.88 -12.10
CA ARG A 132 -1.22 3.04 -13.03
C ARG A 132 -2.32 2.03 -12.66
N PRO A 133 -3.59 2.43 -12.73
CA PRO A 133 -4.69 1.50 -12.61
C PRO A 133 -4.48 0.31 -13.57
N TYR A 134 -4.61 -0.92 -13.06
CA TYR A 134 -4.51 -2.18 -13.84
C TYR A 134 -3.11 -2.58 -14.37
N HIS A 135 -2.02 -1.91 -14.01
CA HIS A 135 -0.66 -2.36 -14.31
C HIS A 135 -0.02 -3.02 -13.08
N SER A 136 -0.01 -4.37 -13.06
CA SER A 136 0.50 -5.18 -11.94
C SER A 136 2.03 -5.38 -11.97
N CYS A 137 2.67 -5.22 -13.12
CA CYS A 137 4.09 -5.56 -13.32
C CYS A 137 5.09 -4.83 -12.38
N VAL A 138 4.68 -3.72 -11.77
CA VAL A 138 5.53 -2.94 -10.85
C VAL A 138 5.60 -3.57 -9.45
N ARG A 139 4.79 -4.60 -9.15
CA ARG A 139 4.59 -5.15 -7.80
C ARG A 139 5.07 -6.58 -7.60
N ALA A 140 5.74 -7.17 -8.59
CA ALA A 140 6.14 -8.57 -8.55
C ALA A 140 6.90 -8.95 -7.25
N ALA A 141 7.78 -8.05 -6.77
CA ALA A 141 8.53 -8.29 -5.55
C ALA A 141 7.64 -8.26 -4.28
N ASN A 142 6.71 -7.32 -4.21
CA ASN A 142 5.77 -7.21 -3.09
C ASN A 142 4.74 -8.36 -3.12
N GLU A 143 4.30 -8.76 -4.32
CA GLU A 143 3.43 -9.92 -4.50
C GLU A 143 4.08 -11.22 -4.01
N ASN A 144 5.38 -11.43 -4.27
CA ASN A 144 6.13 -12.57 -3.77
C ASN A 144 6.20 -12.57 -2.23
N CYS A 145 6.54 -11.43 -1.61
CA CYS A 145 6.55 -11.30 -0.15
C CYS A 145 5.16 -11.50 0.46
N ASN A 146 4.13 -10.91 -0.16
CA ASN A 146 2.74 -11.12 0.26
C ASN A 146 2.30 -12.58 0.09
N GLY A 147 2.79 -13.28 -0.95
CA GLY A 147 2.59 -14.72 -1.15
C GLY A 147 3.18 -15.54 -0.01
N LEU A 148 4.39 -15.23 0.43
CA LEU A 148 5.02 -15.85 1.59
C LEU A 148 4.22 -15.60 2.88
N VAL A 149 3.75 -14.37 3.10
CA VAL A 149 2.87 -14.06 4.23
C VAL A 149 1.61 -14.91 4.19
N ARG A 150 1.04 -15.15 3.00
CA ARG A 150 -0.17 -15.98 2.81
C ARG A 150 0.04 -17.46 3.05
N TYR A 151 1.27 -17.93 3.03
CA TYR A 151 1.59 -19.29 3.45
C TYR A 151 1.31 -19.47 4.96
N PHE A 152 1.65 -18.47 5.78
CA PHE A 152 1.43 -18.51 7.24
C PHE A 152 0.04 -17.99 7.64
N ILE A 153 -0.44 -16.95 6.98
CA ILE A 153 -1.71 -16.27 7.27
C ILE A 153 -2.68 -16.52 6.11
N LYS A 154 -3.48 -17.57 6.21
CA LYS A 154 -4.45 -17.96 5.18
C LYS A 154 -5.46 -16.85 4.90
N LYS A 155 -5.98 -16.80 3.66
CA LYS A 155 -7.10 -15.90 3.33
C LYS A 155 -8.29 -16.21 4.24
N GLY A 156 -8.91 -15.17 4.79
CA GLY A 156 -10.05 -15.31 5.69
C GLY A 156 -9.69 -15.33 7.18
N THR A 157 -8.41 -15.39 7.55
CA THR A 157 -7.97 -15.29 8.94
C THR A 157 -8.26 -13.90 9.49
N ASP A 158 -8.78 -13.81 10.70
CA ASP A 158 -8.94 -12.54 11.41
C ASP A 158 -7.56 -12.05 11.90
N ILE A 159 -7.06 -11.00 11.27
CA ILE A 159 -5.72 -10.46 11.57
C ILE A 159 -5.66 -9.86 12.97
N ASN A 160 -6.78 -9.36 13.50
CA ASN A 160 -6.82 -8.79 14.84
C ASN A 160 -6.58 -9.84 15.94
N THR A 161 -6.79 -11.13 15.66
CA THR A 161 -6.54 -12.21 16.62
C THR A 161 -5.07 -12.67 16.63
N ILE A 162 -4.28 -12.32 15.63
CA ILE A 162 -2.88 -12.73 15.50
C ILE A 162 -1.94 -11.71 16.14
N SER A 163 -2.34 -10.45 16.22
CA SER A 163 -1.50 -9.33 16.64
C SER A 163 -1.58 -9.00 18.14
N SER A 164 -2.12 -9.90 18.94
CA SER A 164 -2.14 -9.79 20.41
C SER A 164 -0.84 -10.30 21.03
#